data_15c82531f2ba32cb06b704c8e7188db2
#
_entry.id   15c82531f2ba32cb06b704c8e7188db2
#
_cell.length_a   1.000
_cell.length_b   1.000
_cell.length_c   1.000
_cell.angle_alpha   90.00
_cell.angle_beta   90.00
_cell.angle_gamma   90.00
#
_symmetry.space_group_name_H-M   'P 1'
#
loop_
_entity.id
_entity.type
_entity.pdbx_description
1 polymer ?
#
loop_
_entity_poly.entity_id
_entity_poly.type
_entity_poly.pdbx_seq_one_letter_code
_entity_poly.pdbx_strand_id
1 'polypeptide(L)'
;VRRYGFHGTSHKYVSLRAAEILGKKPEDLKIVVCHLGNGSSISAVDGGKCVDTSMGLTPLEGLVMGTRSGDIDPTCIEFIAHKENLSLEQVMDIINKKSGVLGISGVSSDFRDLDEAAKAGNKRADLALRVFSHSVVKYIGSFIAVMNGVDAIVFTAGIGENDDIIRSRIIEHFDYLDTTLDQKANKMHGEERI
;
A
#
# COMPACT_ATOMS: atom_id res chain seq x y z
N VAL A 1 1.04 -21.56 0.90
CA VAL A 1 1.94 -20.92 1.89
C VAL A 1 1.10 -20.02 2.80
N ARG A 2 1.39 -20.03 4.11
CA ARG A 2 0.68 -19.20 5.08
C ARG A 2 1.10 -17.74 4.96
N ARG A 3 0.13 -16.80 4.97
CA ARG A 3 0.37 -15.35 5.17
C ARG A 3 0.46 -15.05 6.65
N TYR A 4 1.50 -14.32 7.08
CA TYR A 4 1.78 -14.12 8.51
C TYR A 4 1.17 -12.85 9.11
N GLY A 5 0.55 -11.99 8.30
CA GLY A 5 -0.13 -10.78 8.78
C GLY A 5 0.83 -9.72 9.32
N PHE A 6 1.87 -9.39 8.58
CA PHE A 6 2.77 -8.28 8.90
C PHE A 6 1.98 -6.98 9.07
N HIS A 7 2.43 -6.10 9.96
CA HIS A 7 1.73 -4.92 10.47
C HIS A 7 0.41 -5.24 11.19
N GLY A 8 0.21 -6.50 11.61
CA GLY A 8 -1.06 -6.98 12.17
C GLY A 8 -1.55 -6.19 13.37
N THR A 9 -0.64 -5.73 14.26
CA THR A 9 -1.00 -4.86 15.40
C THR A 9 -1.60 -3.53 14.92
N SER A 10 -0.99 -2.90 13.90
CA SER A 10 -1.52 -1.68 13.29
C SER A 10 -2.88 -1.92 12.63
N HIS A 11 -2.98 -2.95 11.78
CA HIS A 11 -4.24 -3.29 11.12
C HIS A 11 -5.39 -3.53 12.11
N LYS A 12 -5.11 -4.28 13.19
CA LYS A 12 -6.09 -4.53 14.25
C LYS A 12 -6.49 -3.25 14.94
N TYR A 13 -5.54 -2.45 15.40
CA TYR A 13 -5.82 -1.20 16.12
C TYR A 13 -6.65 -0.24 15.25
N VAL A 14 -6.19 0.00 14.02
CA VAL A 14 -6.82 0.97 13.11
C VAL A 14 -8.22 0.53 12.70
N SER A 15 -8.46 -0.77 12.46
CA SER A 15 -9.81 -1.25 12.12
C SER A 15 -10.80 -1.10 13.27
N LEU A 16 -10.37 -1.35 14.52
CA LEU A 16 -11.21 -1.13 15.70
C LEU A 16 -11.47 0.36 15.90
N ARG A 17 -10.45 1.19 15.73
CA ARG A 17 -10.60 2.63 15.86
C ARG A 17 -11.54 3.23 14.81
N ALA A 18 -11.46 2.75 13.57
CA ALA A 18 -12.39 3.15 12.51
C ALA A 18 -13.85 2.80 12.86
N ALA A 19 -14.09 1.62 13.46
CA ALA A 19 -15.42 1.23 13.91
C ALA A 19 -15.95 2.17 15.01
N GLU A 20 -15.10 2.56 15.97
CA GLU A 20 -15.45 3.53 17.01
C GLU A 20 -15.84 4.89 16.42
N ILE A 21 -15.05 5.42 15.48
CA ILE A 21 -15.32 6.71 14.84
C ILE A 21 -16.62 6.66 14.03
N LEU A 22 -16.89 5.55 13.34
CA LEU A 22 -18.14 5.32 12.61
C LEU A 22 -19.35 5.10 13.53
N GLY A 23 -19.15 4.91 14.85
CA GLY A 23 -20.21 4.59 15.80
C GLY A 23 -20.88 3.24 15.53
N LYS A 24 -20.15 2.29 14.94
CA LYS A 24 -20.65 0.96 14.56
C LYS A 24 -19.85 -0.12 15.27
N LYS A 25 -20.42 -1.31 15.36
CA LYS A 25 -19.72 -2.47 15.92
C LYS A 25 -18.75 -3.02 14.86
N PRO A 26 -17.55 -3.49 15.25
CA PRO A 26 -16.61 -4.10 14.31
C PRO A 26 -17.20 -5.29 13.54
N GLU A 27 -18.12 -6.04 14.18
CA GLU A 27 -18.78 -7.22 13.59
C GLU A 27 -19.67 -6.87 12.39
N ASP A 28 -20.10 -5.61 12.29
CA ASP A 28 -21.03 -5.13 11.25
C ASP A 28 -20.30 -4.45 10.08
N LEU A 29 -18.95 -4.43 10.09
CA LEU A 29 -18.16 -3.64 9.15
C LEU A 29 -17.20 -4.49 8.29
N LYS A 30 -17.05 -4.05 7.04
CA LYS A 30 -16.03 -4.48 6.08
C LYS A 30 -15.05 -3.33 5.86
N ILE A 31 -13.83 -3.49 6.32
CA ILE A 31 -12.82 -2.43 6.31
C ILE A 31 -11.60 -2.87 5.54
N VAL A 32 -11.15 -2.05 4.61
CA VAL A 32 -9.83 -2.17 3.98
C VAL A 32 -8.88 -1.24 4.71
N VAL A 33 -7.84 -1.78 5.35
CA VAL A 33 -6.82 -1.00 6.05
C VAL A 33 -5.54 -0.93 5.22
N CYS A 34 -5.15 0.28 4.85
CA CYS A 34 -3.95 0.60 4.07
C CYS A 34 -2.87 1.14 5.01
N HIS A 35 -1.95 0.28 5.46
CA HIS A 35 -0.78 0.69 6.21
C HIS A 35 0.34 1.01 5.22
N LEU A 36 0.53 2.29 4.91
CA LEU A 36 1.45 2.77 3.88
C LEU A 36 2.64 3.50 4.51
N GLY A 37 3.79 2.87 4.49
CA GLY A 37 5.08 3.39 4.94
C GLY A 37 6.20 2.92 4.00
N ASN A 38 7.46 2.99 4.43
CA ASN A 38 8.55 2.39 3.64
C ASN A 38 8.35 0.87 3.42
N GLY A 39 7.84 0.16 4.44
CA GLY A 39 7.14 -1.12 4.26
C GLY A 39 5.64 -0.86 4.23
N SER A 40 4.92 -1.42 3.25
CA SER A 40 3.50 -1.18 3.05
C SER A 40 2.73 -2.48 2.96
N SER A 41 1.56 -2.53 3.60
CA SER A 41 0.63 -3.65 3.46
C SER A 41 -0.82 -3.20 3.53
N ILE A 42 -1.70 -3.99 2.93
CA ILE A 42 -3.14 -3.79 3.00
C ILE A 42 -3.75 -5.04 3.61
N SER A 43 -4.80 -4.88 4.41
CA SER A 43 -5.60 -5.99 4.94
C SER A 43 -7.08 -5.79 4.67
N ALA A 44 -7.76 -6.91 4.42
CA ALA A 44 -9.21 -7.02 4.38
C ALA A 44 -9.71 -7.45 5.77
N VAL A 45 -10.53 -6.64 6.40
CA VAL A 45 -11.11 -6.92 7.72
C VAL A 45 -12.62 -7.02 7.56
N ASP A 46 -13.18 -8.22 7.74
CA ASP A 46 -14.60 -8.50 7.66
C ASP A 46 -15.10 -8.98 9.02
N GLY A 47 -16.12 -8.31 9.57
CA GLY A 47 -16.66 -8.63 10.87
C GLY A 47 -15.63 -8.56 12.01
N GLY A 48 -14.69 -7.60 11.94
CA GLY A 48 -13.61 -7.44 12.92
C GLY A 48 -12.48 -8.46 12.81
N LYS A 49 -12.48 -9.32 11.79
CA LYS A 49 -11.45 -10.35 11.55
C LYS A 49 -10.71 -10.11 10.24
N CYS A 50 -9.39 -10.21 10.28
CA CYS A 50 -8.59 -10.18 9.05
C CYS A 50 -8.87 -11.46 8.22
N VAL A 51 -9.42 -11.28 7.02
CA VAL A 51 -9.75 -12.38 6.10
C VAL A 51 -8.70 -12.53 4.99
N ASP A 52 -7.98 -11.45 4.66
CA ASP A 52 -6.83 -11.48 3.74
C ASP A 52 -5.86 -10.34 4.02
N THR A 53 -4.62 -10.47 3.54
CA THR A 53 -3.58 -9.44 3.64
C THR A 53 -2.60 -9.53 2.47
N SER A 54 -1.99 -8.42 2.11
CA SER A 54 -1.11 -8.33 0.93
C SER A 54 0.26 -8.97 1.11
N MET A 55 0.85 -8.95 2.32
CA MET A 55 2.13 -9.61 2.58
C MET A 55 1.95 -11.11 2.79
N GLY A 56 2.92 -11.91 2.39
CA GLY A 56 2.85 -13.37 2.37
C GLY A 56 3.65 -14.07 3.47
N LEU A 57 4.51 -15.00 3.06
CA LEU A 57 5.47 -15.68 3.95
C LEU A 57 6.46 -14.67 4.54
N THR A 58 6.84 -13.67 3.75
CA THR A 58 7.75 -12.60 4.12
C THR A 58 7.09 -11.25 3.81
N PRO A 59 7.64 -10.13 4.32
CA PRO A 59 7.12 -8.80 4.01
C PRO A 59 7.54 -8.28 2.62
N LEU A 60 7.91 -9.17 1.69
CA LEU A 60 8.29 -8.84 0.32
C LEU A 60 7.08 -8.85 -0.63
N GLU A 61 6.22 -9.87 -0.53
CA GLU A 61 5.00 -10.02 -1.34
C GLU A 61 4.05 -8.85 -1.11
N GLY A 62 3.28 -8.47 -2.12
CA GLY A 62 2.24 -7.46 -2.01
C GLY A 62 2.54 -6.19 -2.80
N LEU A 63 2.38 -5.06 -2.15
CA LEU A 63 2.56 -3.75 -2.75
C LEU A 63 3.99 -3.50 -3.22
N VAL A 64 4.14 -2.68 -4.25
CA VAL A 64 5.41 -1.98 -4.48
C VAL A 64 5.66 -1.10 -3.26
N MET A 65 6.88 -1.13 -2.71
CA MET A 65 7.22 -0.42 -1.47
C MET A 65 8.40 0.54 -1.68
N GLY A 66 8.94 1.12 -0.63
CA GLY A 66 10.09 2.02 -0.73
C GLY A 66 11.27 1.39 -1.47
N THR A 67 11.70 0.19 -1.03
CA THR A 67 12.85 -0.54 -1.61
C THR A 67 12.50 -1.96 -2.06
N ARG A 68 11.36 -2.51 -1.68
CA ARG A 68 10.92 -3.88 -2.02
C ARG A 68 10.10 -3.86 -3.30
N SER A 69 10.29 -4.90 -4.12
CA SER A 69 9.58 -5.01 -5.40
C SER A 69 8.05 -5.16 -5.25
N GLY A 70 7.59 -5.78 -4.15
CA GLY A 70 6.23 -6.31 -4.09
C GLY A 70 6.09 -7.53 -5.00
N ASP A 71 4.87 -7.74 -5.51
CA ASP A 71 4.57 -8.84 -6.42
C ASP A 71 5.42 -8.77 -7.68
N ILE A 72 6.02 -9.89 -8.02
CA ILE A 72 6.85 -10.07 -9.20
C ILE A 72 6.60 -11.45 -9.79
N ASP A 73 6.67 -11.58 -11.11
CA ASP A 73 6.72 -12.89 -11.76
C ASP A 73 7.97 -13.64 -11.27
N PRO A 74 7.83 -14.85 -10.69
CA PRO A 74 8.97 -15.63 -10.21
C PRO A 74 10.06 -15.86 -11.26
N THR A 75 9.71 -15.95 -12.53
CA THR A 75 10.63 -16.12 -13.65
C THR A 75 11.59 -14.93 -13.78
N CYS A 76 11.19 -13.74 -13.34
CA CYS A 76 12.08 -12.59 -13.31
C CYS A 76 13.32 -12.81 -12.43
N ILE A 77 13.20 -13.59 -11.36
CA ILE A 77 14.32 -13.91 -10.46
C ILE A 77 15.37 -14.70 -11.21
N GLU A 78 14.96 -15.76 -11.92
CA GLU A 78 15.83 -16.59 -12.74
C GLU A 78 16.44 -15.76 -13.89
N PHE A 79 15.63 -14.98 -14.60
CA PHE A 79 16.08 -14.14 -15.69
C PHE A 79 17.17 -13.14 -15.25
N ILE A 80 16.97 -12.46 -14.12
CA ILE A 80 17.96 -11.51 -13.60
C ILE A 80 19.25 -12.23 -13.17
N ALA A 81 19.11 -13.39 -12.47
CA ALA A 81 20.26 -14.19 -12.06
C ALA A 81 21.14 -14.57 -13.24
N HIS A 82 20.54 -15.09 -14.31
CA HIS A 82 21.27 -15.50 -15.51
C HIS A 82 21.86 -14.31 -16.28
N LYS A 83 21.04 -13.27 -16.52
CA LYS A 83 21.45 -12.12 -17.32
C LYS A 83 22.59 -11.35 -16.70
N GLU A 84 22.55 -11.15 -15.39
CA GLU A 84 23.52 -10.35 -14.65
C GLU A 84 24.61 -11.21 -13.97
N ASN A 85 24.58 -12.54 -14.17
CA ASN A 85 25.49 -13.51 -13.56
C ASN A 85 25.55 -13.36 -12.01
N LEU A 86 24.37 -13.33 -11.39
CA LEU A 86 24.19 -13.14 -9.95
C LEU A 86 23.76 -14.44 -9.25
N SER A 87 24.16 -14.62 -7.99
CA SER A 87 23.60 -15.67 -7.14
C SER A 87 22.15 -15.35 -6.75
N LEU A 88 21.40 -16.39 -6.33
CA LEU A 88 20.05 -16.19 -5.82
C LEU A 88 20.00 -15.19 -4.67
N GLU A 89 20.96 -15.24 -3.75
CA GLU A 89 21.07 -14.30 -2.62
C GLU A 89 21.22 -12.85 -3.09
N GLN A 90 22.02 -12.61 -4.13
CA GLN A 90 22.22 -11.29 -4.71
C GLN A 90 20.95 -10.78 -5.37
N VAL A 91 20.21 -11.63 -6.08
CA VAL A 91 18.92 -11.25 -6.67
C VAL A 91 17.91 -10.96 -5.56
N MET A 92 17.86 -11.78 -4.51
CA MET A 92 16.99 -11.54 -3.35
C MET A 92 17.33 -10.23 -2.63
N ASP A 93 18.60 -9.83 -2.55
CA ASP A 93 19.00 -8.52 -2.03
C ASP A 93 18.49 -7.38 -2.91
N ILE A 94 18.55 -7.52 -4.24
CA ILE A 94 18.05 -6.54 -5.19
C ILE A 94 16.54 -6.32 -5.00
N ILE A 95 15.75 -7.39 -4.99
CA ILE A 95 14.29 -7.27 -4.90
C ILE A 95 13.79 -6.83 -3.52
N ASN A 96 14.61 -6.98 -2.46
CA ASN A 96 14.29 -6.53 -1.11
C ASN A 96 14.76 -5.10 -0.83
N LYS A 97 15.92 -4.66 -1.38
CA LYS A 97 16.58 -3.43 -0.92
C LYS A 97 16.85 -2.40 -2.02
N LYS A 98 16.79 -2.80 -3.30
CA LYS A 98 17.19 -1.95 -4.43
C LYS A 98 16.10 -1.82 -5.51
N SER A 99 14.91 -2.30 -5.20
CA SER A 99 13.71 -2.26 -6.05
C SER A 99 12.69 -1.23 -5.56
N GLY A 100 11.42 -1.48 -5.74
CA GLY A 100 10.37 -0.58 -5.30
C GLY A 100 10.43 0.79 -5.96
N VAL A 101 9.92 1.81 -5.27
CA VAL A 101 9.95 3.19 -5.80
C VAL A 101 11.37 3.71 -5.95
N LEU A 102 12.31 3.26 -5.10
CA LEU A 102 13.75 3.56 -5.26
C LEU A 102 14.26 3.06 -6.61
N GLY A 103 14.04 1.80 -6.94
CA GLY A 103 14.51 1.18 -8.19
C GLY A 103 13.85 1.80 -9.43
N ILE A 104 12.56 2.12 -9.36
CA ILE A 104 11.82 2.74 -10.45
C ILE A 104 12.29 4.18 -10.67
N SER A 105 12.37 4.97 -9.61
CA SER A 105 12.75 6.39 -9.70
C SER A 105 14.23 6.59 -9.98
N GLY A 106 15.08 5.79 -9.35
CA GLY A 106 16.53 6.03 -9.29
C GLY A 106 16.89 7.27 -8.45
N VAL A 107 15.98 7.77 -7.63
CA VAL A 107 16.15 8.98 -6.82
C VAL A 107 16.22 8.63 -5.33
N SER A 108 15.11 8.16 -4.77
CA SER A 108 14.97 7.93 -3.33
C SER A 108 13.89 6.88 -3.05
N SER A 109 13.88 6.31 -1.85
CA SER A 109 12.76 5.57 -1.29
C SER A 109 11.82 6.44 -0.46
N ASP A 110 12.21 7.70 -0.18
CA ASP A 110 11.38 8.66 0.54
C ASP A 110 10.39 9.35 -0.42
N PHE A 111 9.12 9.30 -0.09
CA PHE A 111 8.05 9.84 -0.94
C PHE A 111 8.11 11.36 -1.05
N ARG A 112 8.64 12.06 -0.04
CA ARG A 112 8.86 13.52 -0.08
C ARG A 112 9.87 13.91 -1.16
N ASP A 113 10.98 13.17 -1.23
CA ASP A 113 12.00 13.39 -2.26
C ASP A 113 11.44 13.07 -3.66
N LEU A 114 10.59 12.03 -3.77
CA LEU A 114 9.95 11.65 -5.02
C LEU A 114 8.96 12.72 -5.49
N ASP A 115 8.16 13.28 -4.58
CA ASP A 115 7.22 14.36 -4.89
C ASP A 115 7.96 15.63 -5.35
N GLU A 116 9.02 16.01 -4.67
CA GLU A 116 9.87 17.15 -5.07
C GLU A 116 10.49 16.92 -6.46
N ALA A 117 11.07 15.74 -6.69
CA ALA A 117 11.64 15.39 -7.97
C ALA A 117 10.61 15.36 -9.10
N ALA A 118 9.41 14.82 -8.85
CA ALA A 118 8.32 14.79 -9.81
C ALA A 118 7.83 16.21 -10.17
N LYS A 119 7.66 17.08 -9.16
CA LYS A 119 7.31 18.51 -9.35
C LYS A 119 8.40 19.26 -10.15
N ALA A 120 9.66 18.87 -9.99
CA ALA A 120 10.78 19.38 -10.78
C ALA A 120 10.87 18.78 -12.20
N GLY A 121 9.93 17.93 -12.61
CA GLY A 121 9.84 17.35 -13.94
C GLY A 121 10.54 16.00 -14.12
N ASN A 122 10.96 15.33 -13.05
CA ASN A 122 11.54 13.99 -13.14
C ASN A 122 10.44 12.95 -13.43
N LYS A 123 10.41 12.47 -14.68
CA LYS A 123 9.42 11.51 -15.17
C LYS A 123 9.48 10.14 -14.47
N ARG A 124 10.66 9.71 -14.03
CA ARG A 124 10.82 8.43 -13.33
C ARG A 124 10.29 8.51 -11.89
N ALA A 125 10.46 9.64 -11.23
CA ALA A 125 9.87 9.87 -9.91
C ALA A 125 8.34 9.88 -9.99
N ASP A 126 7.75 10.59 -10.95
CA ASP A 126 6.30 10.55 -11.19
C ASP A 126 5.81 9.13 -11.52
N LEU A 127 6.54 8.40 -12.38
CA LEU A 127 6.23 7.01 -12.68
C LEU A 127 6.23 6.14 -11.42
N ALA A 128 7.21 6.30 -10.53
CA ALA A 128 7.32 5.53 -9.29
C ALA A 128 6.11 5.76 -8.38
N LEU A 129 5.67 7.02 -8.21
CA LEU A 129 4.49 7.38 -7.43
C LEU A 129 3.20 6.79 -8.05
N ARG A 130 3.07 6.82 -9.37
CA ARG A 130 1.92 6.20 -10.07
C ARG A 130 1.90 4.68 -9.96
N VAL A 131 3.05 4.02 -10.08
CA VAL A 131 3.16 2.56 -9.92
C VAL A 131 2.80 2.15 -8.49
N PHE A 132 3.28 2.89 -7.49
CA PHE A 132 2.90 2.66 -6.11
C PHE A 132 1.38 2.78 -5.91
N SER A 133 0.78 3.92 -6.30
CA SER A 133 -0.66 4.15 -6.16
C SER A 133 -1.48 3.07 -6.89
N HIS A 134 -1.06 2.69 -8.10
CA HIS A 134 -1.72 1.63 -8.87
C HIS A 134 -1.68 0.27 -8.15
N SER A 135 -0.54 -0.08 -7.52
CA SER A 135 -0.45 -1.32 -6.74
C SER A 135 -1.39 -1.32 -5.54
N VAL A 136 -1.54 -0.17 -4.86
CA VAL A 136 -2.50 0.01 -3.75
C VAL A 136 -3.93 -0.15 -4.24
N VAL A 137 -4.30 0.52 -5.34
CA VAL A 137 -5.65 0.41 -5.95
C VAL A 137 -6.00 -1.04 -6.29
N LYS A 138 -5.08 -1.79 -6.89
CA LYS A 138 -5.30 -3.22 -7.21
C LYS A 138 -5.64 -4.04 -5.97
N TYR A 139 -4.89 -3.87 -4.88
CA TYR A 139 -5.11 -4.60 -3.64
C TYR A 139 -6.41 -4.18 -2.95
N ILE A 140 -6.73 -2.89 -2.90
CA ILE A 140 -8.02 -2.42 -2.36
C ILE A 140 -9.16 -3.05 -3.17
N GLY A 141 -9.12 -2.97 -4.50
CA GLY A 141 -10.15 -3.54 -5.37
C GLY A 141 -10.32 -5.04 -5.19
N SER A 142 -9.20 -5.80 -5.08
CA SER A 142 -9.26 -7.24 -4.82
C SER A 142 -9.89 -7.57 -3.47
N PHE A 143 -9.59 -6.80 -2.43
CA PHE A 143 -10.13 -7.03 -1.08
C PHE A 143 -11.59 -6.61 -0.96
N ILE A 144 -12.02 -5.57 -1.67
CA ILE A 144 -13.45 -5.23 -1.81
C ILE A 144 -14.20 -6.41 -2.42
N ALA A 145 -13.65 -7.03 -3.47
CA ALA A 145 -14.25 -8.20 -4.10
C ALA A 145 -14.27 -9.42 -3.15
N VAL A 146 -13.17 -9.69 -2.43
CA VAL A 146 -13.08 -10.80 -1.46
C VAL A 146 -14.13 -10.67 -0.35
N MET A 147 -14.35 -9.45 0.15
CA MET A 147 -15.34 -9.19 1.20
C MET A 147 -16.77 -8.99 0.66
N ASN A 148 -16.96 -8.94 -0.66
CA ASN A 148 -18.22 -8.59 -1.30
C ASN A 148 -18.76 -7.23 -0.80
N GLY A 149 -17.93 -6.20 -0.90
CA GLY A 149 -18.23 -4.82 -0.49
C GLY A 149 -17.21 -4.24 0.48
N VAL A 150 -17.40 -2.97 0.81
CA VAL A 150 -16.57 -2.22 1.77
C VAL A 150 -17.40 -1.12 2.42
N ASP A 151 -17.22 -0.93 3.72
CA ASP A 151 -17.84 0.18 4.47
C ASP A 151 -16.84 1.33 4.69
N ALA A 152 -15.54 1.01 4.77
CA ALA A 152 -14.50 2.02 4.93
C ALA A 152 -13.15 1.58 4.32
N ILE A 153 -12.44 2.53 3.74
CA ILE A 153 -11.03 2.42 3.36
C ILE A 153 -10.25 3.35 4.29
N VAL A 154 -9.29 2.80 5.02
CA VAL A 154 -8.56 3.53 6.06
C VAL A 154 -7.08 3.60 5.71
N PHE A 155 -6.50 4.79 5.80
CA PHE A 155 -5.08 5.05 5.57
C PHE A 155 -4.36 5.30 6.88
N THR A 156 -3.18 4.69 7.06
CA THR A 156 -2.34 4.86 8.25
C THR A 156 -0.85 4.71 7.90
N ALA A 157 0.01 4.90 8.85
CA ALA A 157 1.46 4.99 8.73
C ALA A 157 1.94 6.23 7.96
N GLY A 158 3.26 6.38 7.86
CA GLY A 158 3.86 7.65 7.45
C GLY A 158 3.37 8.21 6.12
N ILE A 159 3.24 7.38 5.07
CA ILE A 159 2.70 7.80 3.77
C ILE A 159 1.18 7.94 3.86
N GLY A 160 0.51 6.93 4.43
CA GLY A 160 -0.95 6.92 4.54
C GLY A 160 -1.52 8.13 5.29
N GLU A 161 -0.84 8.59 6.33
CA GLU A 161 -1.28 9.72 7.16
C GLU A 161 -0.87 11.09 6.60
N ASN A 162 0.30 11.18 5.97
CA ASN A 162 0.90 12.48 5.65
C ASN A 162 0.91 12.84 4.15
N ASP A 163 0.57 11.92 3.26
CA ASP A 163 0.59 12.17 1.81
C ASP A 163 -0.83 12.27 1.24
N ASP A 164 -1.34 13.49 1.19
CA ASP A 164 -2.67 13.81 0.66
C ASP A 164 -2.77 13.57 -0.85
N ILE A 165 -1.67 13.68 -1.58
CA ILE A 165 -1.63 13.44 -3.03
C ILE A 165 -1.77 11.95 -3.32
N ILE A 166 -1.06 11.09 -2.59
CA ILE A 166 -1.17 9.65 -2.73
C ILE A 166 -2.58 9.16 -2.36
N ARG A 167 -3.17 9.65 -1.26
CA ARG A 167 -4.55 9.30 -0.91
C ARG A 167 -5.55 9.73 -2.00
N SER A 168 -5.42 10.95 -2.54
CA SER A 168 -6.27 11.42 -3.64
C SER A 168 -6.15 10.52 -4.87
N ARG A 169 -4.93 10.24 -5.31
CA ARG A 169 -4.67 9.35 -6.47
C ARG A 169 -5.28 7.95 -6.31
N ILE A 170 -5.31 7.44 -5.08
CA ILE A 170 -5.89 6.12 -4.79
C ILE A 170 -7.41 6.19 -4.82
N ILE A 171 -8.01 7.16 -4.11
CA ILE A 171 -9.47 7.23 -3.95
C ILE A 171 -10.19 7.58 -5.25
N GLU A 172 -9.59 8.37 -6.15
CA GLU A 172 -10.13 8.68 -7.47
C GLU A 172 -10.49 7.43 -8.32
N HIS A 173 -9.93 6.27 -8.00
CA HIS A 173 -10.25 5.00 -8.67
C HIS A 173 -11.51 4.30 -8.14
N PHE A 174 -12.14 4.84 -7.10
CA PHE A 174 -13.28 4.22 -6.42
C PHE A 174 -14.57 5.03 -6.53
N ASP A 175 -14.67 5.94 -7.50
CA ASP A 175 -15.89 6.74 -7.78
C ASP A 175 -17.13 5.86 -7.98
N TYR A 176 -16.94 4.64 -8.52
CA TYR A 176 -18.03 3.67 -8.70
C TYR A 176 -18.64 3.14 -7.40
N LEU A 177 -18.04 3.46 -6.26
CA LEU A 177 -18.56 3.15 -4.92
C LEU A 177 -19.27 4.35 -4.27
N ASP A 178 -19.56 5.39 -5.05
CA ASP A 178 -20.11 6.67 -4.57
C ASP A 178 -19.22 7.33 -3.49
N THR A 179 -17.92 7.04 -3.52
CA THR A 179 -16.94 7.66 -2.60
C THR A 179 -16.63 9.08 -3.06
N THR A 180 -16.60 10.00 -2.12
CA THR A 180 -16.14 11.38 -2.37
C THR A 180 -15.04 11.73 -1.40
N LEU A 181 -13.97 12.37 -1.89
CA LEU A 181 -12.89 12.85 -1.07
C LEU A 181 -13.11 14.30 -0.64
N ASP A 182 -13.27 14.55 0.66
CA ASP A 182 -13.22 15.91 1.18
C ASP A 182 -11.77 16.43 1.09
N GLN A 183 -11.56 17.34 0.13
CA GLN A 183 -10.23 17.90 -0.16
C GLN A 183 -9.65 18.72 1.02
N LYS A 184 -10.50 19.29 1.88
CA LYS A 184 -10.02 20.01 3.06
C LYS A 184 -9.59 19.03 4.15
N ALA A 185 -10.44 18.05 4.45
CA ALA A 185 -10.11 17.01 5.42
C ALA A 185 -8.86 16.22 4.98
N ASN A 186 -8.72 15.89 3.70
CA ASN A 186 -7.57 15.17 3.17
C ASN A 186 -6.23 15.91 3.39
N LYS A 187 -6.23 17.24 3.41
CA LYS A 187 -5.00 18.05 3.64
C LYS A 187 -4.66 18.28 5.11
N MET A 188 -5.51 17.85 6.03
CA MET A 188 -5.26 18.05 7.45
C MET A 188 -4.44 16.89 8.01
N HIS A 189 -3.51 17.20 8.90
CA HIS A 189 -2.61 16.23 9.53
C HIS A 189 -2.87 16.15 11.03
N GLY A 190 -2.53 15.01 11.64
CA GLY A 190 -2.53 14.84 13.09
C GLY A 190 -3.89 14.58 13.76
N GLU A 191 -4.95 14.38 12.99
CA GLU A 191 -6.27 14.02 13.49
C GLU A 191 -6.88 12.85 12.71
N GLU A 192 -7.58 11.98 13.44
CA GLU A 192 -8.36 10.91 12.83
C GLU A 192 -9.63 11.49 12.19
N ARG A 193 -9.90 11.17 10.92
CA ARG A 193 -11.02 11.73 10.15
C ARG A 193 -11.67 10.69 9.25
N ILE A 194 -12.94 10.92 8.98
CA ILE A 194 -13.74 10.24 7.96
C ILE A 194 -14.21 11.28 6.95
#